data_e3982f79a2ac45e152fdd26b154ef0ab
#
_entry.id   e3982f79a2ac45e152fdd26b154ef0ab
#
_cell.length_a   1.000
_cell.length_b   1.000
_cell.length_c   1.000
_cell.angle_alpha   90.00
_cell.angle_beta   90.00
_cell.angle_gamma   90.00
#
_symmetry.space_group_name_H-M   'P 1'
#
loop_
_entity.id
_entity.type
_entity.pdbx_description
1 polymer ?
#
loop_
_entity_poly.entity_id
_entity_poly.type
_entity_poly.pdbx_seq_one_letter_code
_entity_poly.pdbx_strand_id
1 'polypeptide(L)'
;MNKQILIIGCGYWGSIIINSIKKLKKFKEINICDKDPEKINVIKKRFGNFVKEVNIQDISKNKEIKNIYLATPPSKNLELLKKLLPLNKNILLEKPGFSKLGDFKIIKKELKNSKSKLRFGYIYLFHDYIKLLKKIINKKNFGRIKYIKFQRQNFGPIRNDVNSFADLATHDLSILKFLLKDKVYLKNFTKHDVLRFKSGDIISANFLVKKIPVDINVSWLNPEKIRKITIISDKNMILFDEMNLERPIQIFNNYANYPKLAKFTKSYFSQKAFVYKGKSKYFKLKEKKSLDNEILDFLNNKKIIADINFAEDIIKISNKVINQ
;
A
#
# COMPACT_ATOMS: atom_id res chain seq x y z
N MET A 1 6.84 -25.18 -19.69
CA MET A 1 7.44 -23.91 -20.18
C MET A 1 7.77 -23.05 -18.98
N ASN A 2 9.06 -22.87 -18.69
CA ASN A 2 9.51 -21.99 -17.58
C ASN A 2 9.20 -20.54 -17.94
N LYS A 3 8.15 -19.97 -17.34
CA LYS A 3 7.82 -18.55 -17.50
C LYS A 3 8.93 -17.73 -16.85
N GLN A 4 9.73 -17.02 -17.64
CA GLN A 4 10.79 -16.15 -17.14
C GLN A 4 10.19 -14.85 -16.59
N ILE A 5 10.91 -14.26 -15.61
CA ILE A 5 10.64 -12.94 -15.07
C ILE A 5 11.79 -12.00 -15.41
N LEU A 6 11.45 -10.74 -15.69
CA LEU A 6 12.39 -9.64 -15.89
C LEU A 6 12.17 -8.59 -14.80
N ILE A 7 13.26 -8.17 -14.15
CA ILE A 7 13.28 -7.04 -13.24
C ILE A 7 13.93 -5.86 -13.96
N ILE A 8 13.20 -4.75 -14.10
CA ILE A 8 13.74 -3.49 -14.64
C ILE A 8 13.90 -2.50 -13.48
N GLY A 9 15.12 -2.05 -13.27
CA GLY A 9 15.53 -1.24 -12.14
C GLY A 9 16.32 -2.06 -11.10
N CYS A 10 17.64 -1.95 -11.12
CA CYS A 10 18.59 -2.68 -10.28
C CYS A 10 19.06 -1.86 -9.05
N GLY A 11 18.30 -0.84 -8.66
CA GLY A 11 18.58 -0.03 -7.47
C GLY A 11 18.27 -0.76 -6.17
N TYR A 12 18.20 0.01 -5.06
CA TYR A 12 17.95 -0.53 -3.72
C TYR A 12 16.73 -1.46 -3.67
N TRP A 13 15.57 -0.99 -4.19
CA TRP A 13 14.33 -1.79 -4.15
C TRP A 13 14.38 -2.99 -5.10
N GLY A 14 14.95 -2.82 -6.29
CA GLY A 14 15.18 -3.93 -7.22
C GLY A 14 16.01 -5.06 -6.60
N SER A 15 17.06 -4.73 -5.85
CA SER A 15 17.86 -5.71 -5.11
C SER A 15 17.05 -6.49 -4.07
N ILE A 16 16.12 -5.82 -3.37
CA ILE A 16 15.21 -6.46 -2.40
C ILE A 16 14.25 -7.42 -3.11
N ILE A 17 13.67 -7.02 -4.24
CA ILE A 17 12.79 -7.85 -5.07
C ILE A 17 13.52 -9.09 -5.57
N ILE A 18 14.74 -8.94 -6.13
CA ILE A 18 15.57 -10.06 -6.61
C ILE A 18 15.84 -11.05 -5.48
N ASN A 19 16.21 -10.55 -4.29
CA ASN A 19 16.43 -11.40 -3.12
C ASN A 19 15.17 -12.15 -2.67
N SER A 20 14.00 -11.50 -2.72
CA SER A 20 12.71 -12.13 -2.43
C SER A 20 12.40 -13.25 -3.45
N ILE A 21 12.57 -12.98 -4.75
CA ILE A 21 12.37 -13.97 -5.81
C ILE A 21 13.31 -15.17 -5.65
N LYS A 22 14.60 -14.94 -5.33
CA LYS A 22 15.58 -16.01 -5.07
C LYS A 22 15.14 -16.92 -3.92
N LYS A 23 14.62 -16.33 -2.82
CA LYS A 23 14.12 -17.09 -1.66
C LYS A 23 12.88 -17.94 -1.97
N LEU A 24 12.07 -17.52 -2.93
CA LEU A 24 10.90 -18.29 -3.36
C LEU A 24 11.24 -19.59 -4.10
N LYS A 25 12.49 -19.77 -4.55
CA LYS A 25 13.00 -20.97 -5.24
C LYS A 25 12.16 -21.41 -6.46
N LYS A 26 11.51 -20.43 -7.15
CA LYS A 26 10.66 -20.70 -8.32
C LYS A 26 11.38 -20.57 -9.64
N PHE A 27 12.57 -19.97 -9.62
CA PHE A 27 13.38 -19.72 -10.79
C PHE A 27 14.81 -20.22 -10.54
N LYS A 28 15.43 -20.81 -11.55
CA LYS A 28 16.87 -21.10 -11.55
C LYS A 28 17.67 -19.84 -11.85
N GLU A 29 17.15 -19.02 -12.76
CA GLU A 29 17.72 -17.78 -13.24
C GLU A 29 16.59 -16.78 -13.51
N ILE A 30 16.85 -15.48 -13.36
CA ILE A 30 15.94 -14.39 -13.72
C ILE A 30 16.66 -13.37 -14.60
N ASN A 31 15.90 -12.61 -15.39
CA ASN A 31 16.45 -11.54 -16.21
C ASN A 31 16.45 -10.21 -15.43
N ILE A 32 17.49 -9.41 -15.64
CA ILE A 32 17.62 -8.06 -15.08
C ILE A 32 17.95 -7.05 -16.15
N CYS A 33 17.49 -5.80 -15.97
CA CYS A 33 17.78 -4.68 -16.84
C CYS A 33 17.87 -3.38 -16.04
N ASP A 34 18.89 -2.59 -16.27
CA ASP A 34 19.01 -1.21 -15.82
C ASP A 34 19.75 -0.40 -16.88
N LYS A 35 19.54 0.93 -16.89
CA LYS A 35 20.33 1.84 -17.74
C LYS A 35 21.75 2.10 -17.23
N ASP A 36 21.97 1.81 -15.95
CA ASP A 36 23.19 2.05 -15.22
C ASP A 36 23.97 0.74 -15.08
N PRO A 37 25.11 0.59 -15.81
CA PRO A 37 25.91 -0.62 -15.77
C PRO A 37 26.51 -0.93 -14.38
N GLU A 38 26.79 0.09 -13.56
CA GLU A 38 27.32 -0.11 -12.22
C GLU A 38 26.31 -0.83 -11.33
N LYS A 39 25.02 -0.46 -11.41
CA LYS A 39 23.95 -1.16 -10.68
C LYS A 39 23.81 -2.60 -11.12
N ILE A 40 23.92 -2.88 -12.41
CA ILE A 40 23.93 -4.24 -12.94
C ILE A 40 25.09 -5.03 -12.38
N ASN A 41 26.31 -4.46 -12.37
CA ASN A 41 27.49 -5.10 -11.83
C ASN A 41 27.37 -5.41 -10.35
N VAL A 42 26.79 -4.48 -9.55
CA VAL A 42 26.51 -4.71 -8.11
C VAL A 42 25.55 -5.89 -7.93
N ILE A 43 24.50 -5.97 -8.73
CA ILE A 43 23.53 -7.08 -8.68
C ILE A 43 24.18 -8.40 -9.12
N LYS A 44 24.96 -8.41 -10.19
CA LYS A 44 25.69 -9.60 -10.63
C LYS A 44 26.68 -10.11 -9.58
N LYS A 45 27.45 -9.21 -8.96
CA LYS A 45 28.35 -9.57 -7.83
C LYS A 45 27.59 -10.20 -6.67
N ARG A 46 26.40 -9.69 -6.35
CA ARG A 46 25.60 -10.15 -5.20
C ARG A 46 24.88 -11.47 -5.44
N PHE A 47 24.37 -11.68 -6.64
CA PHE A 47 23.47 -12.81 -6.93
C PHE A 47 24.06 -13.87 -7.86
N GLY A 48 25.22 -13.60 -8.48
CA GLY A 48 25.95 -14.55 -9.34
C GLY A 48 25.11 -15.05 -10.51
N ASN A 49 25.19 -16.32 -10.79
CA ASN A 49 24.49 -16.99 -11.89
C ASN A 49 22.96 -17.00 -11.76
N PHE A 50 22.40 -16.46 -10.65
CA PHE A 50 20.96 -16.34 -10.51
C PHE A 50 20.38 -15.23 -11.37
N VAL A 51 21.18 -14.29 -11.87
CA VAL A 51 20.75 -13.14 -12.65
C VAL A 51 21.46 -13.09 -14.01
N LYS A 52 20.68 -12.86 -15.05
CA LYS A 52 21.16 -12.66 -16.42
C LYS A 52 20.76 -11.28 -16.90
N GLU A 53 21.72 -10.50 -17.36
CA GLU A 53 21.45 -9.21 -17.97
C GLU A 53 20.79 -9.37 -19.34
N VAL A 54 19.79 -8.53 -19.62
CA VAL A 54 19.15 -8.42 -20.93
C VAL A 54 19.00 -6.95 -21.32
N ASN A 55 19.13 -6.67 -22.61
CA ASN A 55 18.86 -5.34 -23.11
C ASN A 55 17.36 -5.11 -23.25
N ILE A 56 16.90 -3.90 -22.94
CA ILE A 56 15.48 -3.53 -23.05
C ILE A 56 14.94 -3.69 -24.48
N GLN A 57 15.78 -3.51 -25.50
CA GLN A 57 15.43 -3.65 -26.90
C GLN A 57 15.15 -5.10 -27.30
N ASP A 58 15.73 -6.07 -26.60
CA ASP A 58 15.59 -7.49 -26.91
C ASP A 58 14.39 -8.15 -26.20
N ILE A 59 13.69 -7.42 -25.33
CA ILE A 59 12.51 -7.95 -24.61
C ILE A 59 11.39 -8.37 -25.59
N SER A 60 11.23 -7.65 -26.70
CA SER A 60 10.24 -7.99 -27.75
C SER A 60 10.52 -9.33 -28.41
N LYS A 61 11.80 -9.67 -28.59
CA LYS A 61 12.27 -10.91 -29.20
C LYS A 61 12.17 -12.10 -28.25
N ASN A 62 12.25 -11.86 -26.93
CA ASN A 62 12.21 -12.92 -25.93
C ASN A 62 10.77 -13.26 -25.52
N LYS A 63 10.20 -14.27 -26.18
CA LYS A 63 8.83 -14.77 -25.92
C LYS A 63 8.67 -15.48 -24.56
N GLU A 64 9.76 -15.90 -23.91
CA GLU A 64 9.73 -16.60 -22.61
C GLU A 64 9.49 -15.63 -21.45
N ILE A 65 9.95 -14.36 -21.57
CA ILE A 65 9.68 -13.31 -20.58
C ILE A 65 8.19 -12.99 -20.65
N LYS A 66 7.43 -13.50 -19.68
CA LYS A 66 5.98 -13.25 -19.53
C LYS A 66 5.67 -12.22 -18.45
N ASN A 67 6.52 -12.13 -17.44
CA ASN A 67 6.33 -11.28 -16.27
C ASN A 67 7.44 -10.22 -16.21
N ILE A 68 7.06 -8.97 -16.00
CA ILE A 68 7.97 -7.83 -15.86
C ILE A 68 7.66 -7.12 -14.55
N TYR A 69 8.67 -6.94 -13.71
CA TYR A 69 8.59 -6.14 -12.50
C TYR A 69 9.35 -4.83 -12.70
N LEU A 70 8.65 -3.69 -12.60
CA LEU A 70 9.25 -2.36 -12.75
C LEU A 70 9.53 -1.76 -11.37
N ALA A 71 10.80 -1.64 -11.02
CA ALA A 71 11.30 -1.00 -9.80
C ALA A 71 12.08 0.29 -10.14
N THR A 72 11.58 1.04 -11.10
CA THR A 72 12.17 2.26 -11.67
C THR A 72 11.59 3.53 -11.04
N PRO A 73 12.31 4.68 -11.09
CA PRO A 73 11.77 5.95 -10.64
C PRO A 73 10.47 6.33 -11.37
N PRO A 74 9.47 6.91 -10.67
CA PRO A 74 8.16 7.27 -11.25
C PRO A 74 8.25 8.13 -12.51
N SER A 75 9.26 9.01 -12.61
CA SER A 75 9.48 9.88 -13.78
C SER A 75 9.85 9.12 -15.07
N LYS A 76 10.29 7.87 -14.98
CA LYS A 76 10.69 7.04 -16.13
C LYS A 76 9.60 6.04 -16.55
N ASN A 77 8.59 5.85 -15.75
CA ASN A 77 7.62 4.78 -15.93
C ASN A 77 6.69 5.00 -17.12
N LEU A 78 6.37 6.26 -17.48
CA LEU A 78 5.55 6.55 -18.64
C LEU A 78 6.19 6.05 -19.94
N GLU A 79 7.45 6.39 -20.18
CA GLU A 79 8.19 6.00 -21.38
C GLU A 79 8.39 4.47 -21.44
N LEU A 80 8.74 3.87 -20.29
CA LEU A 80 8.91 2.41 -20.21
C LEU A 80 7.62 1.68 -20.51
N LEU A 81 6.51 2.09 -19.92
CA LEU A 81 5.22 1.42 -20.16
C LEU A 81 4.73 1.57 -21.59
N LYS A 82 4.94 2.72 -22.26
CA LYS A 82 4.63 2.86 -23.69
C LYS A 82 5.37 1.84 -24.54
N LYS A 83 6.61 1.48 -24.18
CA LYS A 83 7.41 0.45 -24.88
C LYS A 83 6.98 -0.97 -24.53
N LEU A 84 6.53 -1.21 -23.29
CA LEU A 84 6.26 -2.56 -22.77
C LEU A 84 4.83 -3.03 -23.00
N LEU A 85 3.84 -2.12 -22.99
CA LEU A 85 2.42 -2.48 -23.16
C LEU A 85 2.12 -3.19 -24.48
N PRO A 86 2.70 -2.78 -25.64
CA PRO A 86 2.48 -3.49 -26.89
C PRO A 86 2.98 -4.94 -26.89
N LEU A 87 3.87 -5.30 -25.97
CA LEU A 87 4.47 -6.65 -25.89
C LEU A 87 3.56 -7.69 -25.22
N ASN A 88 2.37 -7.32 -24.78
CA ASN A 88 1.36 -8.21 -24.20
C ASN A 88 1.89 -9.01 -22.99
N LYS A 89 2.59 -8.34 -22.07
CA LYS A 89 3.20 -8.92 -20.88
C LYS A 89 2.33 -8.69 -19.61
N ASN A 90 2.60 -9.46 -18.57
CA ASN A 90 2.09 -9.22 -17.24
C ASN A 90 3.08 -8.29 -16.51
N ILE A 91 2.66 -7.09 -16.10
CA ILE A 91 3.53 -6.04 -15.58
C ILE A 91 3.10 -5.70 -14.16
N LEU A 92 4.06 -5.71 -13.23
CA LEU A 92 3.93 -5.17 -11.87
C LEU A 92 4.81 -3.93 -11.75
N LEU A 93 4.18 -2.79 -11.51
CA LEU A 93 4.83 -1.49 -11.38
C LEU A 93 4.82 -1.04 -9.92
N GLU A 94 5.99 -0.67 -9.38
CA GLU A 94 6.08 -0.12 -8.01
C GLU A 94 5.29 1.18 -7.82
N LYS A 95 4.77 1.33 -6.57
CA LYS A 95 4.13 2.58 -6.16
C LYS A 95 5.14 3.76 -6.17
N PRO A 96 4.68 4.97 -6.42
CA PRO A 96 3.32 5.44 -6.71
C PRO A 96 2.90 5.20 -8.17
N GLY A 97 3.75 4.67 -9.00
CA GLY A 97 3.56 4.43 -10.42
C GLY A 97 4.07 5.58 -11.26
N PHE A 98 3.47 6.77 -11.16
CA PHE A 98 3.82 7.95 -11.96
C PHE A 98 4.03 9.19 -11.10
N SER A 99 4.79 10.15 -11.63
CA SER A 99 5.02 11.45 -10.99
C SER A 99 3.86 12.43 -11.24
N LYS A 100 3.13 12.28 -12.35
CA LYS A 100 2.07 13.20 -12.78
C LYS A 100 0.75 12.47 -12.97
N LEU A 101 -0.36 13.09 -12.58
CA LEU A 101 -1.70 12.53 -12.81
C LEU A 101 -2.05 12.35 -14.29
N GLY A 102 -1.51 13.21 -15.16
CA GLY A 102 -1.70 13.11 -16.61
C GLY A 102 -1.20 11.79 -17.19
N ASP A 103 -0.13 11.22 -16.61
CA ASP A 103 0.48 9.97 -17.08
C ASP A 103 -0.48 8.78 -16.92
N PHE A 104 -1.30 8.78 -15.86
CA PHE A 104 -2.35 7.76 -15.69
C PHE A 104 -3.35 7.77 -16.85
N LYS A 105 -3.75 8.97 -17.30
CA LYS A 105 -4.69 9.12 -18.42
C LYS A 105 -4.10 8.58 -19.73
N ILE A 106 -2.83 8.88 -19.99
CA ILE A 106 -2.12 8.37 -21.17
C ILE A 106 -2.04 6.84 -21.13
N ILE A 107 -1.56 6.27 -20.02
CA ILE A 107 -1.40 4.81 -19.91
C ILE A 107 -2.75 4.08 -19.92
N LYS A 108 -3.83 4.67 -19.39
CA LYS A 108 -5.19 4.10 -19.54
C LYS A 108 -5.61 3.97 -21.01
N LYS A 109 -5.25 4.94 -21.85
CA LYS A 109 -5.53 4.89 -23.28
C LYS A 109 -4.73 3.75 -23.96
N GLU A 110 -3.42 3.66 -23.65
CA GLU A 110 -2.55 2.61 -24.19
C GLU A 110 -3.02 1.20 -23.74
N LEU A 111 -3.43 1.04 -22.50
CA LEU A 111 -3.94 -0.23 -21.98
C LEU A 111 -5.20 -0.75 -22.69
N LYS A 112 -6.06 0.14 -23.21
CA LYS A 112 -7.24 -0.27 -23.98
C LYS A 112 -6.87 -0.99 -25.28
N ASN A 113 -5.71 -0.63 -25.86
CA ASN A 113 -5.21 -1.17 -27.10
C ASN A 113 -4.17 -2.30 -26.88
N SER A 114 -4.01 -2.78 -25.66
CA SER A 114 -3.02 -3.78 -25.27
C SER A 114 -3.67 -4.95 -24.54
N LYS A 115 -3.12 -6.15 -24.74
CA LYS A 115 -3.44 -7.36 -23.96
C LYS A 115 -2.59 -7.48 -22.70
N SER A 116 -1.71 -6.51 -22.42
CA SER A 116 -0.90 -6.47 -21.19
C SER A 116 -1.76 -6.32 -19.95
N LYS A 117 -1.33 -6.94 -18.87
CA LYS A 117 -1.95 -6.78 -17.56
C LYS A 117 -1.05 -5.91 -16.71
N LEU A 118 -1.52 -4.71 -16.33
CA LEU A 118 -0.81 -3.79 -15.45
C LEU A 118 -1.40 -3.81 -14.05
N ARG A 119 -0.56 -4.04 -13.06
CA ARG A 119 -0.88 -3.94 -11.63
C ARG A 119 0.16 -3.10 -10.90
N PHE A 120 -0.23 -2.53 -9.77
CA PHE A 120 0.63 -1.65 -8.98
C PHE A 120 1.02 -2.32 -7.66
N GLY A 121 2.30 -2.14 -7.27
CA GLY A 121 2.89 -2.71 -6.07
C GLY A 121 2.48 -1.97 -4.81
N TYR A 122 1.35 -2.35 -4.24
CA TYR A 122 0.90 -1.90 -2.92
C TYR A 122 1.03 -3.06 -1.93
N ILE A 123 2.23 -3.30 -1.44
CA ILE A 123 2.60 -4.51 -0.65
C ILE A 123 1.69 -4.78 0.55
N TYR A 124 1.13 -3.74 1.20
CA TYR A 124 0.22 -3.92 2.34
C TYR A 124 -1.10 -4.62 1.99
N LEU A 125 -1.51 -4.62 0.71
CA LEU A 125 -2.68 -5.39 0.27
C LEU A 125 -2.44 -6.90 0.33
N PHE A 126 -1.17 -7.31 0.41
CA PHE A 126 -0.71 -8.69 0.51
C PHE A 126 -0.26 -9.07 1.93
N HIS A 127 -0.34 -8.15 2.89
CA HIS A 127 -0.03 -8.36 4.29
C HIS A 127 -1.10 -9.24 4.94
N ASP A 128 -0.69 -10.33 5.59
CA ASP A 128 -1.63 -11.35 6.07
C ASP A 128 -2.59 -10.81 7.13
N TYR A 129 -2.12 -9.92 8.03
CA TYR A 129 -2.99 -9.26 9.01
C TYR A 129 -3.97 -8.27 8.38
N ILE A 130 -3.60 -7.55 7.31
CA ILE A 130 -4.54 -6.67 6.59
C ILE A 130 -5.64 -7.49 5.90
N LYS A 131 -5.29 -8.64 5.33
CA LYS A 131 -6.29 -9.58 4.80
C LYS A 131 -7.20 -10.14 5.89
N LEU A 132 -6.64 -10.44 7.07
CA LEU A 132 -7.42 -10.88 8.23
C LEU A 132 -8.34 -9.77 8.74
N LEU A 133 -7.86 -8.53 8.88
CA LEU A 133 -8.68 -7.36 9.22
C LEU A 133 -9.89 -7.25 8.31
N LYS A 134 -9.68 -7.35 6.99
CA LYS A 134 -10.77 -7.30 6.02
C LYS A 134 -11.79 -8.41 6.23
N LYS A 135 -11.33 -9.63 6.53
CA LYS A 135 -12.24 -10.75 6.84
C LYS A 135 -13.05 -10.48 8.10
N ILE A 136 -12.43 -9.91 9.15
CA ILE A 136 -13.08 -9.65 10.44
C ILE A 136 -14.15 -8.56 10.30
N ILE A 137 -13.82 -7.41 9.69
CA ILE A 137 -14.75 -6.29 9.58
C ILE A 137 -15.96 -6.58 8.66
N ASN A 138 -15.84 -7.58 7.77
CA ASN A 138 -16.93 -8.02 6.89
C ASN A 138 -17.87 -9.05 7.55
N LYS A 139 -17.57 -9.52 8.75
CA LYS A 139 -18.47 -10.42 9.49
C LYS A 139 -19.66 -9.65 10.05
N LYS A 140 -20.87 -10.20 9.94
CA LYS A 140 -22.11 -9.60 10.47
C LYS A 140 -22.03 -9.25 11.97
N ASN A 141 -21.33 -10.05 12.76
CA ASN A 141 -21.20 -9.86 14.21
C ASN A 141 -20.15 -8.80 14.58
N PHE A 142 -19.34 -8.29 13.65
CA PHE A 142 -18.42 -7.20 13.93
C PHE A 142 -19.15 -5.89 14.21
N GLY A 143 -20.25 -5.64 13.56
CA GLY A 143 -21.05 -4.41 13.68
C GLY A 143 -20.72 -3.38 12.60
N ARG A 144 -21.42 -2.26 12.61
CA ARG A 144 -21.23 -1.16 11.67
C ARG A 144 -20.04 -0.31 12.07
N ILE A 145 -19.06 -0.13 11.16
CA ILE A 145 -17.90 0.71 11.43
C ILE A 145 -18.35 2.16 11.61
N LYS A 146 -17.85 2.79 12.67
CA LYS A 146 -18.13 4.17 13.08
C LYS A 146 -16.94 5.09 12.89
N TYR A 147 -15.71 4.55 12.97
CA TYR A 147 -14.49 5.33 12.91
C TYR A 147 -13.29 4.45 12.58
N ILE A 148 -12.33 5.00 11.85
CA ILE A 148 -11.03 4.35 11.59
C ILE A 148 -9.91 5.37 11.81
N LYS A 149 -8.83 4.94 12.46
CA LYS A 149 -7.61 5.74 12.64
C LYS A 149 -6.40 4.97 12.16
N PHE A 150 -5.54 5.64 11.39
CA PHE A 150 -4.21 5.16 10.98
C PHE A 150 -3.14 6.02 11.63
N GLN A 151 -2.09 5.39 12.12
CA GLN A 151 -0.90 6.05 12.64
C GLN A 151 0.33 5.37 12.03
N ARG A 152 1.09 6.14 11.26
CA ARG A 152 2.32 5.67 10.61
C ARG A 152 3.43 6.69 10.82
N GLN A 153 4.24 6.43 11.81
CA GLN A 153 5.22 7.38 12.33
C GLN A 153 6.56 6.69 12.55
N ASN A 154 7.66 7.40 12.39
CA ASN A 154 9.02 6.94 12.67
C ASN A 154 10.01 8.11 12.65
N PHE A 155 11.20 7.90 13.16
CA PHE A 155 12.30 8.83 12.98
C PHE A 155 13.08 8.44 11.70
N GLY A 156 12.97 9.28 10.68
CA GLY A 156 13.62 9.06 9.38
C GLY A 156 13.21 7.78 8.63
N PRO A 157 13.72 7.55 7.42
CA PRO A 157 14.51 8.49 6.64
C PRO A 157 13.68 9.71 6.20
N ILE A 158 14.27 10.91 6.31
CA ILE A 158 13.67 12.16 5.86
C ILE A 158 14.04 12.36 4.39
N ARG A 159 13.05 12.61 3.54
CA ARG A 159 13.21 12.72 2.10
C ARG A 159 13.15 14.17 1.65
N ASN A 160 13.84 14.46 0.53
CA ASN A 160 13.87 15.80 -0.08
C ASN A 160 12.91 15.95 -1.26
N ASP A 161 12.47 14.84 -1.83
CA ASP A 161 11.66 14.79 -3.07
C ASP A 161 10.16 14.67 -2.82
N VAL A 162 9.74 14.34 -1.58
CA VAL A 162 8.35 14.19 -1.18
C VAL A 162 8.17 14.63 0.28
N ASN A 163 6.93 14.82 0.75
CA ASN A 163 6.62 15.03 2.15
C ASN A 163 6.25 13.70 2.86
N SER A 164 6.05 13.74 4.18
CA SER A 164 5.71 12.56 4.98
C SER A 164 4.41 11.90 4.54
N PHE A 165 3.43 12.67 4.06
CA PHE A 165 2.15 12.13 3.60
C PHE A 165 2.29 11.32 2.31
N ALA A 166 2.98 11.87 1.32
CA ALA A 166 3.23 11.17 0.06
C ALA A 166 4.03 9.88 0.24
N ASP A 167 4.97 9.88 1.17
CA ASP A 167 5.82 8.72 1.46
C ASP A 167 5.07 7.66 2.27
N LEU A 168 4.49 8.04 3.40
CA LEU A 168 3.94 7.13 4.40
C LEU A 168 2.44 6.83 4.20
N ALA A 169 1.61 7.88 4.01
CA ALA A 169 0.15 7.73 3.98
C ALA A 169 -0.37 6.99 2.74
N THR A 170 0.39 6.89 1.65
CA THR A 170 0.00 6.10 0.47
C THR A 170 -0.27 4.64 0.81
N HIS A 171 0.45 4.09 1.79
CA HIS A 171 0.17 2.74 2.31
C HIS A 171 -1.16 2.69 3.05
N ASP A 172 -1.44 3.66 3.92
CA ASP A 172 -2.66 3.71 4.72
C ASP A 172 -3.90 3.99 3.86
N LEU A 173 -3.78 4.88 2.86
CA LEU A 173 -4.81 5.10 1.84
C LEU A 173 -5.11 3.83 1.04
N SER A 174 -4.07 3.06 0.68
CA SER A 174 -4.25 1.79 -0.03
C SER A 174 -4.97 0.75 0.84
N ILE A 175 -4.61 0.64 2.12
CA ILE A 175 -5.29 -0.22 3.08
C ILE A 175 -6.74 0.21 3.25
N LEU A 176 -7.00 1.51 3.46
CA LEU A 176 -8.34 2.07 3.62
C LEU A 176 -9.24 1.73 2.42
N LYS A 177 -8.74 1.99 1.21
CA LYS A 177 -9.46 1.68 -0.03
C LYS A 177 -9.69 0.18 -0.20
N PHE A 178 -8.71 -0.65 0.17
CA PHE A 178 -8.85 -2.11 0.17
C PHE A 178 -9.92 -2.59 1.17
N LEU A 179 -9.94 -2.05 2.38
CA LEU A 179 -10.88 -2.44 3.42
C LEU A 179 -12.33 -2.06 3.06
N LEU A 180 -12.57 -0.80 2.67
CA LEU A 180 -13.92 -0.24 2.52
C LEU A 180 -14.45 -0.26 1.09
N LYS A 181 -13.59 -0.33 0.06
CA LYS A 181 -13.95 -0.37 -1.38
C LYS A 181 -14.88 0.78 -1.80
N ASP A 182 -14.62 1.99 -1.31
CA ASP A 182 -15.45 3.16 -1.60
C ASP A 182 -14.60 4.40 -1.89
N LYS A 183 -15.26 5.49 -2.29
CA LYS A 183 -14.63 6.79 -2.52
C LYS A 183 -14.18 7.40 -1.20
N VAL A 184 -12.98 7.97 -1.19
CA VAL A 184 -12.36 8.64 -0.05
C VAL A 184 -12.39 10.14 -0.30
N TYR A 185 -13.01 10.89 0.61
CA TYR A 185 -13.14 12.35 0.52
C TYR A 185 -12.32 13.01 1.61
N LEU A 186 -11.38 13.88 1.23
CA LEU A 186 -10.64 14.72 2.17
C LEU A 186 -11.60 15.75 2.78
N LYS A 187 -11.56 15.92 4.11
CA LYS A 187 -12.30 16.94 4.85
C LYS A 187 -11.43 18.12 5.22
N ASN A 188 -10.36 17.84 5.94
CA ASN A 188 -9.35 18.81 6.34
C ASN A 188 -8.02 18.11 6.61
N PHE A 189 -6.97 18.87 6.80
CA PHE A 189 -5.67 18.39 7.25
C PHE A 189 -4.90 19.50 7.95
N THR A 190 -3.92 19.09 8.76
CA THR A 190 -2.90 19.96 9.34
C THR A 190 -1.53 19.49 8.86
N LYS A 191 -0.66 20.44 8.52
CA LYS A 191 0.70 20.20 8.07
C LYS A 191 1.67 21.02 8.91
N HIS A 192 2.70 20.38 9.42
CA HIS A 192 3.74 21.02 10.21
C HIS A 192 5.09 20.84 9.51
N ASP A 193 5.73 21.96 9.26
CA ASP A 193 7.04 22.11 8.64
C ASP A 193 8.06 22.36 9.78
N VAL A 194 8.53 21.30 10.40
CA VAL A 194 9.38 21.39 11.62
C VAL A 194 10.85 21.55 11.26
N LEU A 195 11.33 20.84 10.25
CA LEU A 195 12.75 20.86 9.89
C LEU A 195 13.08 21.95 8.87
N ARG A 196 12.18 22.22 7.92
CA ARG A 196 12.37 23.20 6.88
C ARG A 196 11.05 23.62 6.25
N PHE A 197 10.99 24.81 5.71
CA PHE A 197 9.81 25.33 5.00
C PHE A 197 9.33 24.36 3.90
N LYS A 198 8.04 24.10 3.86
CA LYS A 198 7.35 23.16 2.95
C LYS A 198 7.77 21.68 3.06
N SER A 199 8.42 21.29 4.15
CA SER A 199 8.85 19.88 4.33
C SER A 199 7.67 18.93 4.56
N GLY A 200 6.64 19.38 5.28
CA GLY A 200 5.52 18.53 5.66
C GLY A 200 5.97 17.30 6.44
N ASP A 201 6.74 17.53 7.51
CA ASP A 201 7.36 16.46 8.31
C ASP A 201 6.34 15.70 9.13
N ILE A 202 5.28 16.40 9.59
CA ILE A 202 4.17 15.84 10.35
C ILE A 202 2.88 16.29 9.68
N ILE A 203 2.02 15.32 9.30
CA ILE A 203 0.75 15.62 8.65
C ILE A 203 -0.35 14.74 9.28
N SER A 204 -1.45 15.40 9.65
CA SER A 204 -2.69 14.76 10.08
C SER A 204 -3.81 15.12 9.10
N ALA A 205 -4.43 14.14 8.48
CA ALA A 205 -5.48 14.35 7.51
C ALA A 205 -6.75 13.58 7.86
N ASN A 206 -7.90 14.25 7.76
CA ASN A 206 -9.21 13.70 8.09
C ASN A 206 -10.01 13.47 6.82
N PHE A 207 -10.55 12.28 6.69
CA PHE A 207 -11.31 11.84 5.53
C PHE A 207 -12.70 11.36 5.91
N LEU A 208 -13.56 11.28 4.91
CA LEU A 208 -14.85 10.63 5.00
C LEU A 208 -14.96 9.54 3.92
N VAL A 209 -15.32 8.33 4.33
CA VAL A 209 -15.61 7.20 3.42
C VAL A 209 -17.02 6.73 3.71
N LYS A 210 -17.96 6.91 2.75
CA LYS A 210 -19.41 6.84 3.05
C LYS A 210 -19.76 7.87 4.14
N LYS A 211 -20.17 7.41 5.32
CA LYS A 211 -20.41 8.22 6.52
C LYS A 211 -19.41 7.93 7.65
N ILE A 212 -18.30 7.26 7.34
CA ILE A 212 -17.29 6.83 8.31
C ILE A 212 -16.17 7.87 8.34
N PRO A 213 -15.96 8.58 9.45
CA PRO A 213 -14.78 9.41 9.66
C PRO A 213 -13.52 8.55 9.70
N VAL A 214 -12.45 9.03 9.07
CA VAL A 214 -11.15 8.35 9.01
C VAL A 214 -10.04 9.35 9.23
N ASP A 215 -9.17 9.07 10.18
CA ASP A 215 -7.99 9.89 10.47
C ASP A 215 -6.73 9.14 10.02
N ILE A 216 -5.84 9.85 9.33
CA ILE A 216 -4.51 9.37 8.95
C ILE A 216 -3.49 10.36 9.50
N ASN A 217 -2.63 9.87 10.40
CA ASN A 217 -1.55 10.65 10.98
C ASN A 217 -0.21 10.04 10.61
N VAL A 218 0.65 10.85 10.01
CA VAL A 218 1.98 10.45 9.58
C VAL A 218 3.04 11.41 10.10
N SER A 219 4.23 10.88 10.42
CA SER A 219 5.36 11.68 10.88
C SER A 219 6.69 11.01 10.57
N TRP A 220 7.67 11.81 10.13
CA TRP A 220 9.08 11.40 10.08
C TRP A 220 9.86 11.71 11.35
N LEU A 221 9.24 12.42 12.31
CA LEU A 221 9.90 12.96 13.51
C LEU A 221 9.38 12.32 14.80
N ASN A 222 8.85 11.12 14.73
CA ASN A 222 8.44 10.39 15.91
C ASN A 222 9.56 9.50 16.43
N PRO A 223 9.92 9.56 17.75
CA PRO A 223 11.02 8.74 18.29
C PRO A 223 10.75 7.24 18.18
N GLU A 224 9.49 6.83 18.27
CA GLU A 224 9.08 5.43 18.12
C GLU A 224 8.58 5.13 16.71
N LYS A 225 8.82 3.90 16.26
CA LYS A 225 8.20 3.39 15.04
C LYS A 225 6.79 2.91 15.34
N ILE A 226 5.79 3.65 14.87
CA ILE A 226 4.36 3.34 15.04
C ILE A 226 3.76 2.92 13.71
N ARG A 227 3.03 1.79 13.72
CA ARG A 227 2.27 1.24 12.59
C ARG A 227 0.97 0.68 13.11
N LYS A 228 -0.02 1.57 13.38
CA LYS A 228 -1.26 1.19 14.07
C LYS A 228 -2.50 1.51 13.23
N ILE A 229 -3.50 0.63 13.31
CA ILE A 229 -4.83 0.86 12.77
C ILE A 229 -5.83 0.57 13.88
N THR A 230 -6.65 1.57 14.22
CA THR A 230 -7.78 1.40 15.14
C THR A 230 -9.07 1.42 14.33
N ILE A 231 -9.95 0.45 14.55
CA ILE A 231 -11.28 0.39 13.91
C ILE A 231 -12.32 0.29 15.02
N ILE A 232 -13.27 1.22 15.04
CA ILE A 232 -14.36 1.26 16.02
C ILE A 232 -15.67 0.96 15.30
N SER A 233 -16.42 -0.01 15.80
CA SER A 233 -17.78 -0.30 15.36
C SER A 233 -18.79 -0.08 16.51
N ASP A 234 -20.07 -0.28 16.22
CA ASP A 234 -21.15 -0.22 17.22
C ASP A 234 -21.20 -1.47 18.14
N LYS A 235 -20.32 -2.45 17.93
CA LYS A 235 -20.27 -3.70 18.73
C LYS A 235 -18.88 -4.09 19.18
N ASN A 236 -17.85 -3.70 18.44
CA ASN A 236 -16.48 -4.15 18.68
C ASN A 236 -15.48 -3.04 18.34
N MET A 237 -14.29 -3.13 18.91
CA MET A 237 -13.13 -2.32 18.55
C MET A 237 -11.99 -3.24 18.15
N ILE A 238 -11.20 -2.82 17.17
CA ILE A 238 -9.96 -3.51 16.76
C ILE A 238 -8.80 -2.56 16.95
N LEU A 239 -7.71 -3.10 17.49
CA LEU A 239 -6.39 -2.52 17.40
C LEU A 239 -5.51 -3.47 16.60
N PHE A 240 -5.01 -3.02 15.47
CA PHE A 240 -3.89 -3.65 14.77
C PHE A 240 -2.64 -2.83 15.07
N ASP A 241 -1.60 -3.48 15.56
CA ASP A 241 -0.28 -2.90 15.83
C ASP A 241 0.79 -3.80 15.20
N GLU A 242 1.33 -3.37 14.06
CA GLU A 242 2.36 -4.11 13.32
C GLU A 242 3.66 -4.27 14.12
N MET A 243 3.89 -3.37 15.10
CA MET A 243 5.09 -3.42 15.94
C MET A 243 4.93 -4.36 17.14
N ASN A 244 3.72 -4.78 17.47
CA ASN A 244 3.46 -5.72 18.55
C ASN A 244 3.46 -7.17 18.02
N LEU A 245 4.62 -7.83 18.11
CA LEU A 245 4.81 -9.19 17.59
C LEU A 245 4.02 -10.27 18.36
N GLU A 246 3.63 -10.00 19.60
CA GLU A 246 2.89 -10.95 20.43
C GLU A 246 1.39 -10.87 20.17
N ARG A 247 0.85 -9.67 20.04
CA ARG A 247 -0.58 -9.42 19.88
C ARG A 247 -0.86 -8.44 18.76
N PRO A 248 -0.50 -8.77 17.50
CA PRO A 248 -0.60 -7.85 16.37
C PRO A 248 -2.03 -7.37 16.11
N ILE A 249 -3.03 -8.25 16.26
CA ILE A 249 -4.45 -7.88 16.19
C ILE A 249 -5.13 -8.23 17.50
N GLN A 250 -5.75 -7.20 18.09
CA GLN A 250 -6.59 -7.34 19.27
C GLN A 250 -8.02 -6.89 18.95
N ILE A 251 -9.00 -7.70 19.32
CA ILE A 251 -10.42 -7.39 19.18
C ILE A 251 -11.00 -7.28 20.58
N PHE A 252 -11.59 -6.13 20.85
CA PHE A 252 -12.28 -5.83 22.12
C PHE A 252 -13.78 -5.84 21.85
N ASN A 253 -14.54 -6.65 22.57
CA ASN A 253 -15.99 -6.59 22.56
C ASN A 253 -16.47 -5.43 23.43
N ASN A 254 -16.02 -4.21 23.09
CA ASN A 254 -16.32 -2.98 23.78
C ASN A 254 -17.16 -2.09 22.85
N TYR A 255 -18.19 -1.47 23.39
CA TYR A 255 -18.98 -0.47 22.68
C TYR A 255 -19.65 0.51 23.63
N ALA A 256 -20.04 1.65 23.10
CA ALA A 256 -20.84 2.64 23.82
C ALA A 256 -22.06 3.04 22.97
N ASN A 257 -23.20 3.17 23.62
CA ASN A 257 -24.43 3.63 22.99
C ASN A 257 -25.13 4.64 23.88
N TYR A 258 -25.80 5.61 23.27
CA TYR A 258 -26.78 6.43 23.95
C TYR A 258 -28.15 5.73 23.96
N PRO A 259 -28.94 5.82 25.04
CA PRO A 259 -30.31 5.30 25.09
C PRO A 259 -31.14 5.92 23.96
N LYS A 260 -31.92 5.12 23.22
CA LYS A 260 -32.78 5.60 22.12
C LYS A 260 -33.83 6.63 22.56
N LEU A 261 -34.11 6.77 23.84
CA LEU A 261 -35.15 7.59 24.46
C LEU A 261 -34.64 8.87 25.13
N ALA A 262 -33.41 9.28 24.88
CA ALA A 262 -33.00 10.61 25.29
C ALA A 262 -33.67 11.68 24.40
N LYS A 263 -34.99 11.83 24.51
CA LYS A 263 -35.61 13.14 24.34
C LYS A 263 -34.90 14.07 25.33
N PHE A 264 -34.47 15.22 24.86
CA PHE A 264 -33.77 16.25 25.60
C PHE A 264 -34.45 16.57 26.94
N THR A 265 -34.25 15.74 27.93
CA THR A 265 -34.59 16.08 29.33
C THR A 265 -33.32 16.72 29.89
N LYS A 266 -33.49 17.93 30.46
CA LYS A 266 -32.42 18.75 31.04
C LYS A 266 -31.68 18.11 32.25
N SER A 267 -31.93 16.84 32.58
CA SER A 267 -31.30 16.14 33.67
C SER A 267 -29.96 15.53 33.24
N TYR A 268 -28.90 15.91 33.93
CA TYR A 268 -27.53 15.37 33.75
C TYR A 268 -27.47 13.84 33.82
N PHE A 269 -28.35 13.17 34.53
CA PHE A 269 -28.39 11.71 34.67
C PHE A 269 -29.03 11.00 33.50
N SER A 270 -29.89 11.64 32.68
CA SER A 270 -30.56 11.04 31.53
C SER A 270 -29.70 11.00 30.26
N GLN A 271 -28.52 11.64 30.28
CA GLN A 271 -27.59 11.74 29.15
C GLN A 271 -26.38 10.78 29.24
N LYS A 272 -26.32 9.89 30.23
CA LYS A 272 -25.20 8.97 30.37
C LYS A 272 -25.17 7.97 29.20
N ALA A 273 -24.05 7.92 28.48
CA ALA A 273 -23.78 6.85 27.52
C ALA A 273 -23.66 5.50 28.24
N PHE A 274 -24.31 4.50 27.75
CA PHE A 274 -24.10 3.13 28.19
C PHE A 274 -22.77 2.59 27.63
N VAL A 275 -21.87 2.20 28.54
CA VAL A 275 -20.56 1.64 28.19
C VAL A 275 -20.53 0.15 28.52
N TYR A 276 -20.30 -0.68 27.52
CA TYR A 276 -20.09 -2.11 27.68
C TYR A 276 -18.61 -2.46 27.49
N LYS A 277 -18.03 -3.19 28.45
CA LYS A 277 -16.68 -3.74 28.41
C LYS A 277 -16.77 -5.27 28.44
N GLY A 278 -16.51 -5.89 27.30
CA GLY A 278 -16.53 -7.35 27.15
C GLY A 278 -15.13 -7.96 27.08
N LYS A 279 -15.08 -9.23 26.75
CA LYS A 279 -13.82 -9.97 26.60
C LYS A 279 -13.02 -9.49 25.39
N SER A 280 -11.70 -9.51 25.48
CA SER A 280 -10.79 -9.29 24.36
C SER A 280 -10.30 -10.62 23.76
N LYS A 281 -10.02 -10.59 22.46
CA LYS A 281 -9.39 -11.70 21.72
C LYS A 281 -8.23 -11.14 20.94
N TYR A 282 -7.17 -11.93 20.77
CA TYR A 282 -6.04 -11.55 19.93
C TYR A 282 -5.76 -12.63 18.88
N PHE A 283 -5.07 -12.23 17.81
CA PHE A 283 -4.67 -13.12 16.73
C PHE A 283 -3.19 -12.93 16.46
N LYS A 284 -2.47 -14.07 16.41
CA LYS A 284 -1.10 -14.17 15.98
C LYS A 284 -1.05 -15.13 14.81
N LEU A 285 -0.54 -14.70 13.66
CA LEU A 285 -0.41 -15.50 12.45
C LEU A 285 1.05 -15.91 12.25
N LYS A 286 1.28 -17.05 11.61
CA LYS A 286 2.59 -17.33 11.01
C LYS A 286 2.70 -16.52 9.72
N GLU A 287 3.29 -15.33 9.82
CA GLU A 287 3.37 -14.39 8.71
C GLU A 287 4.36 -14.80 7.64
N LYS A 288 3.96 -14.53 6.40
CA LYS A 288 4.87 -14.47 5.25
C LYS A 288 5.15 -13.00 4.95
N LYS A 289 6.33 -12.72 4.41
CA LYS A 289 6.65 -11.36 4.00
C LYS A 289 5.66 -10.88 2.95
N SER A 290 5.12 -9.69 3.13
CA SER A 290 4.13 -9.10 2.22
C SER A 290 4.64 -9.03 0.77
N LEU A 291 5.93 -8.74 0.57
CA LEU A 291 6.57 -8.74 -0.74
C LEU A 291 6.57 -10.13 -1.38
N ASP A 292 6.87 -11.19 -0.61
CA ASP A 292 6.83 -12.57 -1.11
C ASP A 292 5.41 -12.96 -1.54
N ASN A 293 4.40 -12.56 -0.76
CA ASN A 293 2.99 -12.77 -1.08
C ASN A 293 2.57 -12.02 -2.35
N GLU A 294 3.02 -10.77 -2.52
CA GLU A 294 2.74 -9.96 -3.72
C GLU A 294 3.36 -10.58 -4.97
N ILE A 295 4.64 -10.96 -4.90
CA ILE A 295 5.34 -11.61 -6.00
C ILE A 295 4.65 -12.94 -6.38
N LEU A 296 4.26 -13.75 -5.40
CA LEU A 296 3.54 -15.00 -5.66
C LEU A 296 2.17 -14.77 -6.32
N ASP A 297 1.43 -13.76 -5.88
CA ASP A 297 0.15 -13.37 -6.48
C ASP A 297 0.35 -12.90 -7.94
N PHE A 298 1.38 -12.10 -8.18
CA PHE A 298 1.77 -11.62 -9.49
C PHE A 298 2.13 -12.77 -10.44
N LEU A 299 3.02 -13.66 -10.04
CA LEU A 299 3.48 -14.81 -10.83
C LEU A 299 2.35 -15.80 -11.15
N ASN A 300 1.43 -15.99 -10.21
CA ASN A 300 0.26 -16.84 -10.40
C ASN A 300 -0.85 -16.17 -11.21
N ASN A 301 -0.63 -14.94 -11.68
CA ASN A 301 -1.55 -14.17 -12.51
C ASN A 301 -2.98 -14.10 -11.93
N LYS A 302 -3.10 -13.97 -10.60
CA LYS A 302 -4.37 -13.84 -9.90
C LYS A 302 -5.09 -12.55 -10.27
N LYS A 303 -6.33 -12.39 -9.80
CA LYS A 303 -7.14 -11.17 -10.02
C LYS A 303 -6.37 -9.93 -9.56
N ILE A 304 -6.31 -8.91 -10.40
CA ILE A 304 -5.65 -7.64 -10.09
C ILE A 304 -6.41 -6.95 -8.95
N ILE A 305 -5.73 -6.70 -7.83
CA ILE A 305 -6.29 -5.99 -6.67
C ILE A 305 -6.07 -4.49 -6.81
N ALA A 306 -4.87 -4.08 -7.23
CA ALA A 306 -4.48 -2.71 -7.46
C ALA A 306 -4.22 -2.49 -8.95
N ASP A 307 -5.25 -2.08 -9.68
CA ASP A 307 -5.18 -1.68 -11.08
C ASP A 307 -4.82 -0.19 -11.22
N ILE A 308 -4.78 0.29 -12.45
CA ILE A 308 -4.46 1.69 -12.75
C ILE A 308 -5.46 2.68 -12.15
N ASN A 309 -6.75 2.30 -12.01
CA ASN A 309 -7.77 3.15 -11.39
C ASN A 309 -7.55 3.25 -9.88
N PHE A 310 -7.21 2.10 -9.26
CA PHE A 310 -6.88 2.07 -7.84
C PHE A 310 -5.68 2.98 -7.52
N ALA A 311 -4.60 2.88 -8.31
CA ALA A 311 -3.38 3.67 -8.12
C ALA A 311 -3.64 5.17 -8.37
N GLU A 312 -4.35 5.52 -9.45
CA GLU A 312 -4.71 6.91 -9.74
C GLU A 312 -5.53 7.54 -8.63
N ASP A 313 -6.51 6.81 -8.07
CA ASP A 313 -7.32 7.32 -6.96
C ASP A 313 -6.47 7.61 -5.72
N ILE A 314 -5.51 6.73 -5.37
CA ILE A 314 -4.59 6.98 -4.25
C ILE A 314 -3.79 8.26 -4.46
N ILE A 315 -3.24 8.46 -5.66
CA ILE A 315 -2.45 9.66 -5.98
C ILE A 315 -3.33 10.92 -6.00
N LYS A 316 -4.55 10.85 -6.56
CA LYS A 316 -5.51 11.96 -6.51
C LYS A 316 -5.84 12.40 -5.08
N ILE A 317 -6.04 11.45 -4.18
CA ILE A 317 -6.32 11.73 -2.76
C ILE A 317 -5.09 12.33 -2.09
N SER A 318 -3.92 11.73 -2.32
CA SER A 318 -2.65 12.20 -1.76
C SER A 318 -2.33 13.64 -2.20
N ASN A 319 -2.49 13.94 -3.50
CA ASN A 319 -2.20 15.27 -4.04
C ASN A 319 -3.10 16.38 -3.47
N LYS A 320 -4.31 16.07 -3.00
CA LYS A 320 -5.16 17.05 -2.31
C LYS A 320 -4.58 17.51 -0.96
N VAL A 321 -3.75 16.68 -0.33
CA VAL A 321 -3.06 17.01 0.93
C VAL A 321 -1.69 17.65 0.66
N ILE A 322 -1.05 17.27 -0.46
CA ILE A 322 0.33 17.70 -0.77
C ILE A 322 0.36 19.11 -1.39
N ASN A 323 -0.60 19.42 -2.26
CA ASN A 323 -0.58 20.62 -3.11
C ASN A 323 -1.33 21.82 -2.49
N GLN A 324 -1.74 21.74 -1.27
CA GLN A 324 -2.29 22.81 -0.46
C GLN A 324 -1.34 23.11 0.71
#